data_d20a88a402c170245f60ad372864e301
#
_entry.id   d20a88a402c170245f60ad372864e301
#
_cell.length_a   1.000
_cell.length_b   1.000
_cell.length_c   1.000
_cell.angle_alpha   90.00
_cell.angle_beta   90.00
_cell.angle_gamma   90.00
#
_symmetry.space_group_name_H-M   'P 1'
#
loop_
_entity.id
_entity.type
_entity.pdbx_description
1 polymer ?
#
loop_
_entity_poly.entity_id
_entity_poly.type
_entity_poly.pdbx_seq_one_letter_code
_entity_poly.pdbx_strand_id
1 'polypeptide(L)'
;TLNHDPGYINNLDDFAFFDFTFEALKLLQIFGDHFCIITNQSGVGRGIINIDELSRINSYILDEFYVNKLSLLGIYYCTDHPDNATDFRKPGVGMFDKASKDNNIDLKRSIMIGDTVSDIEPGLKLGMDTMLVLTGKGEESKSKLGQISPTYIAQNLLDGAKQLKGINN
;
A
#
# COMPACT_ATOMS: atom_id res chain seq x y z
N THR A 1 4.18 -4.60 -2.21
CA THR A 1 3.33 -4.95 -1.04
C THR A 1 2.28 -6.00 -1.38
N LEU A 2 1.32 -5.71 -2.27
CA LEU A 2 0.22 -6.62 -2.66
C LEU A 2 0.52 -7.45 -3.90
N ASN A 3 1.34 -6.91 -4.80
CA ASN A 3 1.61 -7.45 -6.12
C ASN A 3 3.10 -7.38 -6.46
N HIS A 4 3.50 -8.18 -7.43
CA HIS A 4 4.81 -8.08 -8.03
C HIS A 4 4.97 -6.72 -8.72
N ASP A 5 6.12 -6.07 -8.54
CA ASP A 5 6.44 -4.78 -9.16
C ASP A 5 7.68 -4.93 -10.05
N PRO A 6 7.50 -5.11 -11.37
CA PRO A 6 8.62 -5.14 -12.32
C PRO A 6 9.18 -3.75 -12.65
N GLY A 7 8.67 -2.70 -11.99
CA GLY A 7 9.00 -1.30 -12.21
C GLY A 7 7.77 -0.48 -12.60
N TYR A 8 7.35 -0.57 -13.85
CA TYR A 8 6.12 0.07 -14.33
C TYR A 8 5.21 -0.99 -14.96
N ILE A 9 3.99 -1.09 -14.45
CA ILE A 9 2.98 -2.00 -14.99
C ILE A 9 2.14 -1.20 -16.00
N ASN A 10 2.32 -1.51 -17.29
CA ASN A 10 1.73 -0.77 -18.40
C ASN A 10 0.44 -1.37 -18.95
N ASN A 11 0.14 -2.60 -18.58
CA ASN A 11 -1.09 -3.29 -18.97
C ASN A 11 -1.51 -4.27 -17.87
N LEU A 12 -2.78 -4.70 -17.92
CA LEU A 12 -3.34 -5.61 -16.93
C LEU A 12 -2.68 -7.00 -16.97
N ASP A 13 -2.21 -7.46 -18.13
CA ASP A 13 -1.59 -8.78 -18.27
C ASP A 13 -0.26 -8.90 -17.50
N ASP A 14 0.39 -7.76 -17.24
CA ASP A 14 1.64 -7.69 -16.46
C ASP A 14 1.38 -7.56 -14.95
N PHE A 15 0.11 -7.40 -14.53
CA PHE A 15 -0.24 -7.27 -13.12
C PHE A 15 -0.48 -8.65 -12.49
N ALA A 16 0.24 -8.95 -11.42
CA ALA A 16 0.03 -10.18 -10.67
C ALA A 16 0.14 -9.95 -9.16
N PHE A 17 -0.89 -10.29 -8.41
CA PHE A 17 -0.80 -10.36 -6.95
C PHE A 17 0.24 -11.40 -6.52
N PHE A 18 0.81 -11.23 -5.33
CA PHE A 18 1.54 -12.33 -4.69
C PHE A 18 0.55 -13.44 -4.30
N ASP A 19 1.00 -14.69 -4.34
CA ASP A 19 0.16 -15.86 -4.04
C ASP A 19 -0.46 -15.81 -2.64
N PHE A 20 0.22 -15.15 -1.70
CA PHE A 20 -0.21 -15.02 -0.31
C PHE A 20 -1.11 -13.80 -0.05
N THR A 21 -1.33 -12.91 -1.03
CA THR A 21 -1.97 -11.61 -0.78
C THR A 21 -3.35 -11.74 -0.16
N PHE A 22 -4.22 -12.55 -0.73
CA PHE A 22 -5.60 -12.67 -0.24
C PHE A 22 -5.71 -13.47 1.05
N GLU A 23 -4.82 -14.43 1.29
CA GLU A 23 -4.72 -15.09 2.61
C GLU A 23 -4.34 -14.09 3.68
N ALA A 24 -3.32 -13.26 3.42
CA ALA A 24 -2.86 -12.23 4.34
C ALA A 24 -3.96 -11.20 4.65
N LEU A 25 -4.65 -10.70 3.63
CA LEU A 25 -5.72 -9.72 3.80
C LEU A 25 -6.89 -10.29 4.62
N LYS A 26 -7.26 -11.56 4.42
CA LYS A 26 -8.28 -12.24 5.24
C LYS A 26 -7.87 -12.37 6.70
N LEU A 27 -6.59 -12.57 6.99
CA LEU A 27 -6.08 -12.56 8.37
C LEU A 27 -6.11 -11.14 8.96
N LEU A 28 -5.75 -10.13 8.19
CA LEU A 28 -5.76 -8.72 8.61
C LEU A 28 -7.17 -8.19 8.87
N GLN A 29 -8.18 -8.72 8.20
CA GLN A 29 -9.59 -8.34 8.37
C GLN A 29 -10.10 -8.50 9.81
N ILE A 30 -9.42 -9.31 10.64
CA ILE A 30 -9.74 -9.49 12.06
C ILE A 30 -9.44 -8.21 12.87
N PHE A 31 -8.49 -7.39 12.43
CA PHE A 31 -8.04 -6.17 13.12
C PHE A 31 -8.74 -4.90 12.63
N GLY A 32 -9.31 -4.93 11.42
CA GLY A 32 -10.03 -3.83 10.82
C GLY A 32 -10.85 -4.28 9.63
N ASP A 33 -12.12 -3.90 9.60
CA ASP A 33 -13.08 -4.38 8.62
C ASP A 33 -12.81 -3.84 7.21
N HIS A 34 -11.91 -2.86 7.06
CA HIS A 34 -11.77 -2.10 5.83
C HIS A 34 -10.32 -1.91 5.41
N PHE A 35 -10.12 -1.83 4.11
CA PHE A 35 -8.84 -1.56 3.47
C PHE A 35 -8.92 -0.30 2.61
N CYS A 36 -7.80 0.42 2.51
CA CYS A 36 -7.54 1.45 1.51
C CYS A 36 -6.19 1.17 0.84
N ILE A 37 -6.10 1.38 -0.45
CA ILE A 37 -4.82 1.35 -1.16
C ILE A 37 -4.34 2.79 -1.36
N ILE A 38 -3.10 3.06 -0.93
CA ILE A 38 -2.44 4.38 -1.06
C ILE A 38 -1.17 4.19 -1.91
N THR A 39 -1.16 4.66 -3.15
CA THR A 39 -0.10 4.33 -4.10
C THR A 39 0.42 5.51 -4.90
N ASN A 40 1.75 5.59 -5.10
CA ASN A 40 2.36 6.50 -6.04
C ASN A 40 2.40 5.87 -7.42
N GLN A 41 1.80 6.53 -8.42
CA GLN A 41 1.72 6.09 -9.81
C GLN A 41 2.41 7.09 -10.75
N SER A 42 3.66 7.41 -10.43
CA SER A 42 4.43 8.42 -11.19
C SER A 42 4.71 8.04 -12.64
N GLY A 43 4.50 6.79 -13.02
CA GLY A 43 4.59 6.36 -14.42
C GLY A 43 3.61 7.12 -15.32
N VAL A 44 2.45 7.52 -14.81
CA VAL A 44 1.49 8.35 -15.55
C VAL A 44 2.05 9.75 -15.75
N GLY A 45 2.53 10.41 -14.69
CA GLY A 45 3.13 11.75 -14.79
C GLY A 45 4.41 11.80 -15.62
N ARG A 46 5.09 10.66 -15.80
CA ARG A 46 6.24 10.48 -16.69
C ARG A 46 5.86 10.14 -18.13
N GLY A 47 4.58 9.95 -18.44
CA GLY A 47 4.11 9.49 -19.74
C GLY A 47 4.48 8.05 -20.09
N ILE A 48 4.85 7.23 -19.09
CA ILE A 48 5.23 5.82 -19.26
C ILE A 48 3.98 4.91 -19.15
N ILE A 49 3.03 5.26 -18.29
CA ILE A 49 1.79 4.50 -18.07
C ILE A 49 0.61 5.30 -18.64
N ASN A 50 -0.25 4.64 -19.42
CA ASN A 50 -1.51 5.21 -19.84
C ASN A 50 -2.50 5.25 -18.66
N ILE A 51 -3.20 6.36 -18.47
CA ILE A 51 -4.19 6.53 -17.39
C ILE A 51 -5.36 5.53 -17.52
N ASP A 52 -5.74 5.17 -18.75
CA ASP A 52 -6.80 4.19 -18.99
C ASP A 52 -6.37 2.79 -18.53
N GLU A 53 -5.10 2.40 -18.75
CA GLU A 53 -4.56 1.13 -18.25
C GLU A 53 -4.47 1.13 -16.71
N LEU A 54 -4.04 2.23 -16.10
CA LEU A 54 -4.11 2.36 -14.64
C LEU A 54 -5.55 2.17 -14.13
N SER A 55 -6.53 2.76 -14.81
CA SER A 55 -7.95 2.61 -14.46
C SER A 55 -8.43 1.16 -14.58
N ARG A 56 -7.99 0.45 -15.62
CA ARG A 56 -8.31 -0.99 -15.80
C ARG A 56 -7.70 -1.85 -14.70
N ILE A 57 -6.45 -1.60 -14.34
CA ILE A 57 -5.78 -2.29 -13.23
C ILE A 57 -6.49 -2.01 -11.90
N ASN A 58 -6.86 -0.75 -11.64
CA ASN A 58 -7.58 -0.39 -10.43
C ASN A 58 -8.97 -1.07 -10.37
N SER A 59 -9.69 -1.16 -11.50
CA SER A 59 -10.96 -1.88 -11.58
C SER A 59 -10.78 -3.38 -11.28
N TYR A 60 -9.77 -4.00 -11.86
CA TYR A 60 -9.43 -5.39 -11.58
C TYR A 60 -9.12 -5.62 -10.09
N ILE A 61 -8.35 -4.73 -9.46
CA ILE A 61 -8.06 -4.82 -8.02
C ILE A 61 -9.36 -4.74 -7.19
N LEU A 62 -10.27 -3.82 -7.52
CA LEU A 62 -11.57 -3.69 -6.85
C LEU A 62 -12.40 -4.97 -6.99
N ASP A 63 -12.46 -5.56 -8.18
CA ASP A 63 -13.18 -6.79 -8.46
C ASP A 63 -12.60 -7.97 -7.67
N GLU A 64 -11.27 -8.09 -7.59
CA GLU A 64 -10.60 -9.13 -6.82
C GLU A 64 -10.87 -9.00 -5.32
N PHE A 65 -10.86 -7.80 -4.76
CA PHE A 65 -11.25 -7.59 -3.37
C PHE A 65 -12.71 -7.98 -3.13
N TYR A 66 -13.61 -7.61 -4.03
CA TYR A 66 -15.03 -7.98 -3.95
C TYR A 66 -15.24 -9.51 -4.00
N VAL A 67 -14.62 -10.19 -4.95
CA VAL A 67 -14.68 -11.67 -5.08
C VAL A 67 -14.16 -12.36 -3.82
N ASN A 68 -13.11 -11.83 -3.21
CA ASN A 68 -12.54 -12.35 -1.98
C ASN A 68 -13.28 -11.91 -0.70
N LYS A 69 -14.38 -11.17 -0.81
CA LYS A 69 -15.19 -10.64 0.31
C LYS A 69 -14.39 -9.74 1.26
N LEU A 70 -13.51 -8.93 0.70
CA LEU A 70 -12.70 -7.94 1.41
C LEU A 70 -13.26 -6.54 1.12
N SER A 71 -13.46 -5.75 2.16
CA SER A 71 -13.99 -4.39 2.02
C SER A 71 -12.87 -3.41 1.65
N LEU A 72 -12.70 -3.10 0.36
CA LEU A 72 -11.82 -2.05 -0.13
C LEU A 72 -12.61 -0.75 -0.28
N LEU A 73 -12.36 0.24 0.58
CA LEU A 73 -13.05 1.53 0.58
C LEU A 73 -12.65 2.42 -0.60
N GLY A 74 -11.42 2.26 -1.09
CA GLY A 74 -10.94 2.99 -2.25
C GLY A 74 -9.47 2.79 -2.55
N ILE A 75 -9.09 3.18 -3.76
CA ILE A 75 -7.71 3.23 -4.25
C ILE A 75 -7.35 4.69 -4.45
N TYR A 76 -6.47 5.22 -3.61
CA TYR A 76 -5.96 6.59 -3.65
C TYR A 76 -4.58 6.57 -4.31
N TYR A 77 -4.45 7.23 -5.43
CA TYR A 77 -3.22 7.24 -6.19
C TYR A 77 -2.78 8.66 -6.56
N CYS A 78 -1.48 8.85 -6.63
CA CYS A 78 -0.86 10.09 -7.03
C CYS A 78 -0.06 9.87 -8.33
N THR A 79 -0.37 10.63 -9.35
CA THR A 79 0.29 10.57 -10.66
C THR A 79 1.42 11.58 -10.82
N ASP A 80 1.71 12.39 -9.79
CA ASP A 80 2.71 13.44 -9.86
C ASP A 80 4.07 12.92 -10.32
N HIS A 81 4.70 13.71 -11.21
CA HIS A 81 6.12 13.53 -11.50
C HIS A 81 6.93 13.79 -10.21
N PRO A 82 7.97 13.02 -9.89
CA PRO A 82 8.75 13.22 -8.67
C PRO A 82 9.32 14.65 -8.51
N ASP A 83 9.70 15.31 -9.62
CA ASP A 83 10.29 16.64 -9.59
C ASP A 83 9.27 17.76 -9.33
N ASN A 84 7.97 17.46 -9.48
CA ASN A 84 6.87 18.40 -9.26
C ASN A 84 5.83 17.79 -8.29
N ALA A 85 6.33 17.12 -7.27
CA ALA A 85 5.48 16.41 -6.30
C ALA A 85 4.66 17.38 -5.44
N THR A 86 3.37 17.12 -5.36
CA THR A 86 2.49 17.75 -4.37
C THR A 86 2.50 16.94 -3.06
N ASP A 87 1.78 17.42 -2.05
CA ASP A 87 1.59 16.67 -0.79
C ASP A 87 0.81 15.35 -0.99
N PHE A 88 0.16 15.15 -2.14
CA PHE A 88 -0.47 13.88 -2.48
C PHE A 88 0.55 12.77 -2.75
N ARG A 89 1.76 13.09 -3.22
CA ARG A 89 2.78 12.09 -3.44
C ARG A 89 3.45 11.69 -2.13
N LYS A 90 3.40 10.39 -1.75
CA LYS A 90 4.15 9.86 -0.60
C LYS A 90 5.66 10.19 -0.76
N PRO A 91 6.34 10.69 0.30
CA PRO A 91 5.94 10.68 1.71
C PRO A 91 5.04 11.83 2.15
N GLY A 92 4.39 12.58 1.25
CA GLY A 92 3.31 13.50 1.59
C GLY A 92 2.08 12.76 2.14
N VAL A 93 1.22 13.46 2.88
CA VAL A 93 0.09 12.87 3.59
C VAL A 93 -1.26 13.08 2.90
N GLY A 94 -1.32 13.83 1.80
CA GLY A 94 -2.56 14.25 1.15
C GLY A 94 -3.50 13.11 0.74
N MET A 95 -2.97 11.96 0.29
CA MET A 95 -3.79 10.78 -0.01
C MET A 95 -4.41 10.16 1.24
N PHE A 96 -3.68 10.13 2.36
CA PHE A 96 -4.18 9.62 3.65
C PHE A 96 -5.29 10.52 4.21
N ASP A 97 -5.09 11.84 4.18
CA ASP A 97 -6.10 12.82 4.60
C ASP A 97 -7.37 12.71 3.77
N LYS A 98 -7.21 12.52 2.45
CA LYS A 98 -8.34 12.32 1.56
C LYS A 98 -9.08 11.01 1.88
N ALA A 99 -8.37 9.89 2.04
CA ALA A 99 -8.97 8.61 2.40
C ALA A 99 -9.72 8.69 3.73
N SER A 100 -9.10 9.32 4.73
CA SER A 100 -9.71 9.55 6.05
C SER A 100 -11.01 10.36 5.96
N LYS A 101 -10.99 11.47 5.23
CA LYS A 101 -12.17 12.35 5.06
C LYS A 101 -13.30 11.66 4.28
N ASP A 102 -12.97 11.00 3.19
CA ASP A 102 -13.97 10.36 2.31
C ASP A 102 -14.71 9.21 3.01
N ASN A 103 -14.03 8.51 3.94
CA ASN A 103 -14.53 7.28 4.56
C ASN A 103 -14.63 7.35 6.08
N ASN A 104 -14.39 8.52 6.69
CA ASN A 104 -14.39 8.70 8.14
C ASN A 104 -13.44 7.73 8.88
N ILE A 105 -12.21 7.56 8.36
CA ILE A 105 -11.21 6.66 8.93
C ILE A 105 -10.44 7.36 10.03
N ASP A 106 -10.31 6.72 11.20
CA ASP A 106 -9.39 7.12 12.26
C ASP A 106 -7.97 6.60 11.94
N LEU A 107 -7.12 7.49 11.44
CA LEU A 107 -5.75 7.14 11.07
C LEU A 107 -4.93 6.65 12.26
N LYS A 108 -5.17 7.15 13.48
CA LYS A 108 -4.45 6.72 14.69
C LYS A 108 -4.79 5.28 15.12
N ARG A 109 -5.89 4.76 14.62
CA ARG A 109 -6.32 3.36 14.83
C ARG A 109 -6.10 2.51 13.58
N SER A 110 -5.33 3.01 12.63
CA SER A 110 -5.02 2.34 11.39
C SER A 110 -3.56 1.93 11.33
N ILE A 111 -3.26 0.96 10.49
CA ILE A 111 -1.89 0.53 10.20
C ILE A 111 -1.57 0.80 8.73
N MET A 112 -0.41 1.43 8.47
CA MET A 112 0.13 1.54 7.12
C MET A 112 1.11 0.40 6.87
N ILE A 113 0.86 -0.40 5.85
CA ILE A 113 1.72 -1.50 5.43
C ILE A 113 2.29 -1.20 4.05
N GLY A 114 3.59 -1.21 3.92
CA GLY A 114 4.27 -0.89 2.67
C GLY A 114 5.68 -1.44 2.60
N ASP A 115 6.30 -1.35 1.44
CA ASP A 115 7.64 -1.87 1.16
C ASP A 115 8.67 -0.76 0.90
N THR A 116 8.27 0.52 1.05
CA THR A 116 9.19 1.64 0.88
C THR A 116 9.22 2.56 2.10
N VAL A 117 10.34 3.29 2.28
CA VAL A 117 10.44 4.33 3.30
C VAL A 117 9.34 5.37 3.11
N SER A 118 8.97 5.66 1.85
CA SER A 118 7.90 6.62 1.54
C SER A 118 6.49 6.14 1.94
N ASP A 119 6.30 4.86 2.25
CA ASP A 119 5.07 4.33 2.85
C ASP A 119 5.08 4.51 4.36
N ILE A 120 6.22 4.23 4.98
CA ILE A 120 6.36 4.21 6.45
C ILE A 120 6.34 5.63 7.03
N GLU A 121 7.08 6.54 6.42
CA GLU A 121 7.25 7.91 6.92
C GLU A 121 5.92 8.66 7.11
N PRO A 122 4.98 8.70 6.13
CA PRO A 122 3.70 9.37 6.33
C PRO A 122 2.82 8.69 7.38
N GLY A 123 2.86 7.34 7.48
CA GLY A 123 2.15 6.62 8.52
C GLY A 123 2.58 7.07 9.92
N LEU A 124 3.88 7.14 10.16
CA LEU A 124 4.43 7.64 11.44
C LEU A 124 4.06 9.11 11.70
N LYS A 125 4.13 9.99 10.69
CA LYS A 125 3.72 11.41 10.81
C LYS A 125 2.26 11.55 11.24
N LEU A 126 1.39 10.65 10.80
CA LEU A 126 -0.04 10.64 11.09
C LEU A 126 -0.40 9.89 12.39
N GLY A 127 0.59 9.33 13.07
CA GLY A 127 0.39 8.56 14.30
C GLY A 127 -0.26 7.19 14.08
N MET A 128 -0.13 6.65 12.88
CA MET A 128 -0.52 5.28 12.55
C MET A 128 0.51 4.28 13.07
N ASP A 129 0.09 3.05 13.32
CA ASP A 129 1.04 1.94 13.31
C ASP A 129 1.58 1.75 11.89
N THR A 130 2.82 1.24 11.78
CA THR A 130 3.46 1.04 10.48
C THR A 130 4.12 -0.32 10.39
N MET A 131 4.05 -0.93 9.24
CA MET A 131 4.72 -2.21 8.96
C MET A 131 5.50 -2.13 7.65
N LEU A 132 6.80 -2.33 7.72
CA LEU A 132 7.64 -2.51 6.55
C LEU A 132 7.64 -4.00 6.16
N VAL A 133 7.18 -4.33 4.96
CA VAL A 133 7.31 -5.68 4.39
C VAL A 133 8.52 -5.75 3.47
N LEU A 134 9.28 -6.84 3.57
CA LEU A 134 10.56 -7.00 2.86
C LEU A 134 10.42 -7.48 1.41
N THR A 135 9.19 -7.73 0.93
CA THR A 135 8.89 -7.91 -0.50
C THR A 135 9.08 -6.62 -1.29
N GLY A 136 9.09 -6.71 -2.60
CA GLY A 136 9.25 -5.55 -3.47
C GLY A 136 10.59 -4.83 -3.22
N LYS A 137 10.51 -3.59 -2.77
CA LYS A 137 11.68 -2.75 -2.42
C LYS A 137 12.04 -2.81 -0.92
N GLY A 138 11.41 -3.69 -0.15
CA GLY A 138 11.48 -3.69 1.30
C GLY A 138 12.88 -3.93 1.87
N GLU A 139 13.65 -4.86 1.31
CA GLU A 139 15.03 -5.10 1.77
C GLU A 139 15.94 -3.87 1.52
N GLU A 140 15.80 -3.23 0.36
CA GLU A 140 16.51 -1.99 0.07
C GLU A 140 16.06 -0.87 1.01
N SER A 141 14.76 -0.74 1.23
CA SER A 141 14.17 0.27 2.11
C SER A 141 14.62 0.09 3.56
N LYS A 142 14.71 -1.15 4.04
CA LYS A 142 15.21 -1.47 5.39
C LYS A 142 16.61 -0.90 5.62
N SER A 143 17.50 -0.99 4.62
CA SER A 143 18.85 -0.43 4.72
C SER A 143 18.87 1.11 4.73
N LYS A 144 17.79 1.76 4.29
CA LYS A 144 17.65 3.22 4.17
C LYS A 144 16.80 3.86 5.25
N LEU A 145 16.32 3.11 6.23
CA LEU A 145 15.44 3.63 7.30
C LEU A 145 16.10 4.76 8.12
N GLY A 146 17.41 4.71 8.33
CA GLY A 146 18.10 5.73 9.12
C GLY A 146 17.51 5.83 10.54
N GLN A 147 16.86 6.96 10.85
CA GLN A 147 16.18 7.20 12.12
C GLN A 147 14.68 6.82 12.10
N ILE A 148 14.16 6.39 10.96
CA ILE A 148 12.77 5.96 10.81
C ILE A 148 12.64 4.57 11.41
N SER A 149 11.71 4.39 12.35
CA SER A 149 11.48 3.12 13.03
C SER A 149 10.04 2.66 12.79
N PRO A 150 9.81 1.73 11.85
CA PRO A 150 8.50 1.11 11.69
C PRO A 150 8.08 0.39 12.98
N THR A 151 6.77 0.35 13.27
CA THR A 151 6.23 -0.42 14.40
C THR A 151 6.54 -1.91 14.25
N TYR A 152 6.47 -2.41 13.01
CA TYR A 152 6.72 -3.81 12.65
C TYR A 152 7.59 -3.91 11.41
N ILE A 153 8.35 -5.02 11.31
CA ILE A 153 9.05 -5.44 10.09
C ILE A 153 8.71 -6.93 9.86
N ALA A 154 8.29 -7.26 8.65
CA ALA A 154 7.87 -8.62 8.28
C ALA A 154 8.47 -9.04 6.94
N GLN A 155 8.67 -10.35 6.73
CA GLN A 155 9.23 -10.87 5.48
C GLN A 155 8.32 -10.58 4.28
N ASN A 156 7.01 -10.66 4.48
CA ASN A 156 5.96 -10.36 3.50
C ASN A 156 4.66 -10.02 4.23
N LEU A 157 3.62 -9.71 3.47
CA LEU A 157 2.32 -9.35 4.03
C LEU A 157 1.70 -10.46 4.90
N LEU A 158 1.86 -11.73 4.51
CA LEU A 158 1.31 -12.87 5.26
C LEU A 158 2.03 -13.07 6.59
N ASP A 159 3.34 -12.96 6.59
CA ASP A 159 4.15 -12.99 7.83
C ASP A 159 3.72 -11.85 8.76
N GLY A 160 3.57 -10.64 8.22
CA GLY A 160 3.10 -9.49 9.00
C GLY A 160 1.70 -9.68 9.58
N ALA A 161 0.78 -10.24 8.80
CA ALA A 161 -0.56 -10.56 9.28
C ALA A 161 -0.54 -11.59 10.43
N LYS A 162 0.33 -12.61 10.34
CA LYS A 162 0.53 -13.60 11.40
C LYS A 162 1.14 -12.98 12.65
N GLN A 163 2.15 -12.10 12.51
CA GLN A 163 2.74 -11.37 13.64
C GLN A 163 1.68 -10.58 14.41
N LEU A 164 0.85 -9.79 13.72
CA LEU A 164 -0.22 -9.02 14.33
C LEU A 164 -1.22 -9.92 15.06
N LYS A 165 -1.52 -11.08 14.52
CA LYS A 165 -2.43 -12.06 15.16
C LYS A 165 -1.80 -12.80 16.34
N GLY A 166 -0.50 -12.64 16.61
CA GLY A 166 0.23 -13.39 17.63
C GLY A 166 0.43 -14.87 17.27
N ILE A 167 0.35 -15.23 16.00
CA ILE A 167 0.66 -16.55 15.48
C ILE A 167 2.15 -16.55 15.13
N ASN A 168 2.98 -16.99 16.07
CA ASN A 168 4.39 -17.23 15.81
C ASN A 168 4.55 -18.50 14.96
N ASN A 169 5.41 -18.45 13.96
CA ASN A 169 5.82 -19.64 13.17
C ASN A 169 6.65 -20.59 14.00
#